data_cd79feedfd73b7b1eaaf78ac730b9f51
#
_entry.id   cd79feedfd73b7b1eaaf78ac730b9f51
#
_cell.length_a   1.000
_cell.length_b   1.000
_cell.length_c   1.000
_cell.angle_alpha   90.00
_cell.angle_beta   90.00
_cell.angle_gamma   90.00
#
_symmetry.space_group_name_H-M   'P 1'
#
loop_
_entity.id
_entity.type
_entity.pdbx_description
1 polymer ?
#
loop_
_entity_poly.entity_id
_entity_poly.type
_entity_poly.pdbx_seq_one_letter_code
_entity_poly.pdbx_strand_id
1 'polypeptide(L)'
;MHQCSILIARLALDTAITDGTEALPRETGGILLGFRTPNLIVVTRTVTVADPHSSRHGYLRRHRQAQARMAIGRGDAPPVVGYVGEWHTHPADVGPSRTDLRALAAIARLVQRPVALIVLADPAEGLSHVHGRVAIRQDIWPVSAINPVRVDEAEVAITEDTVASLEAEATALTTWESS
;
A
#
# COMPACT_ATOMS: atom_id res chain seq x y z
N MET A 1 1.74 -11.17 -19.84
CA MET A 1 1.57 -9.92 -19.05
C MET A 1 2.27 -10.12 -17.73
N HIS A 2 3.27 -9.30 -17.39
CA HIS A 2 3.96 -9.42 -16.11
C HIS A 2 3.00 -8.99 -15.00
N GLN A 3 2.87 -9.82 -13.98
CA GLN A 3 2.10 -9.52 -12.78
C GLN A 3 2.95 -8.55 -11.93
N CYS A 4 2.35 -7.47 -11.43
CA CYS A 4 3.03 -6.54 -10.54
C CYS A 4 3.01 -7.12 -9.12
N SER A 5 4.17 -7.27 -8.51
CA SER A 5 4.33 -7.80 -7.15
C SER A 5 4.53 -6.66 -6.14
N ILE A 6 4.46 -6.99 -4.86
CA ILE A 6 4.72 -6.07 -3.75
C ILE A 6 5.93 -6.60 -2.98
N LEU A 7 6.91 -5.75 -2.73
CA LEU A 7 8.02 -6.02 -1.81
C LEU A 7 7.88 -5.07 -0.62
N ILE A 8 7.82 -5.61 0.58
CA ILE A 8 7.70 -4.80 1.80
C ILE A 8 8.89 -5.00 2.71
N ALA A 9 9.48 -3.91 3.20
CA ALA A 9 10.50 -3.96 4.22
C ALA A 9 9.94 -4.57 5.51
N ARG A 10 10.69 -5.47 6.16
CA ARG A 10 10.30 -6.11 7.41
C ARG A 10 9.81 -5.09 8.44
N LEU A 11 10.59 -4.03 8.67
CA LEU A 11 10.25 -2.99 9.62
C LEU A 11 8.90 -2.30 9.31
N ALA A 12 8.60 -2.09 8.03
CA ALA A 12 7.33 -1.50 7.62
C ALA A 12 6.14 -2.44 7.91
N LEU A 13 6.32 -3.74 7.64
CA LEU A 13 5.30 -4.75 7.96
C LEU A 13 5.08 -4.87 9.47
N ASP A 14 6.16 -4.98 10.24
CA ASP A 14 6.08 -5.12 11.69
C ASP A 14 5.42 -3.89 12.35
N THR A 15 5.67 -2.69 11.82
CA THR A 15 4.98 -1.46 12.25
C THR A 15 3.46 -1.57 12.00
N ALA A 16 3.05 -2.01 10.81
CA ALA A 16 1.63 -2.17 10.49
C ALA A 16 0.96 -3.25 11.35
N ILE A 17 1.64 -4.36 11.62
CA ILE A 17 1.15 -5.44 12.50
C ILE A 17 1.00 -4.92 13.94
N THR A 18 1.98 -4.18 14.46
CA THR A 18 1.93 -3.60 15.81
C THR A 18 0.74 -2.65 15.94
N ASP A 19 0.64 -1.66 15.05
CA ASP A 19 -0.47 -0.69 15.05
C ASP A 19 -1.83 -1.39 14.86
N GLY A 20 -1.85 -2.42 14.02
CA GLY A 20 -3.03 -3.26 13.79
C GLY A 20 -3.48 -4.00 15.02
N THR A 21 -2.55 -4.62 15.72
CA THR A 21 -2.81 -5.41 16.94
C THR A 21 -3.32 -4.50 18.08
N GLU A 22 -2.73 -3.32 18.23
CA GLU A 22 -3.17 -2.34 19.24
C GLU A 22 -4.60 -1.83 18.98
N ALA A 23 -5.04 -1.80 17.74
CA ALA A 23 -6.38 -1.34 17.39
C ALA A 23 -7.48 -2.38 17.58
N LEU A 24 -7.13 -3.67 17.64
CA LEU A 24 -8.12 -4.76 17.76
C LEU A 24 -9.11 -4.51 18.92
N PRO A 25 -10.37 -4.86 18.78
CA PRO A 25 -11.03 -5.55 17.65
C PRO A 25 -11.55 -4.61 16.54
N ARG A 26 -11.11 -3.38 16.48
CA ARG A 26 -11.50 -2.43 15.44
C ARG A 26 -10.54 -2.53 14.26
N GLU A 27 -11.04 -2.32 13.06
CA GLU A 27 -10.19 -2.16 11.90
C GLU A 27 -9.36 -0.88 12.02
N THR A 28 -8.12 -0.93 11.58
CA THR A 28 -7.24 0.21 11.44
C THR A 28 -6.52 0.12 10.11
N GLY A 29 -5.85 1.18 9.72
CA GLY A 29 -5.10 1.18 8.48
C GLY A 29 -4.43 2.51 8.21
N GLY A 30 -3.91 2.62 7.01
CA GLY A 30 -3.17 3.80 6.63
C GLY A 30 -2.63 3.75 5.22
N ILE A 31 -1.53 4.45 5.01
CA ILE A 31 -0.87 4.57 3.72
C ILE A 31 0.45 3.81 3.70
N LEU A 32 0.79 3.35 2.50
CA LEU A 32 2.07 2.74 2.16
C LEU A 32 2.93 3.79 1.45
N LEU A 33 4.14 3.98 1.93
CA LEU A 33 5.16 4.83 1.31
C LEU A 33 6.29 3.97 0.76
N GLY A 34 6.85 4.41 -0.36
CA GLY A 34 7.91 3.70 -1.05
C GLY A 34 8.04 4.18 -2.49
N PHE A 35 8.45 3.30 -3.37
CA PHE A 35 8.66 3.63 -4.78
C PHE A 35 8.16 2.50 -5.70
N ARG A 36 8.19 2.74 -7.01
CA ARG A 36 7.74 1.79 -8.02
C ARG A 36 8.83 1.55 -9.06
N THR A 37 8.93 0.31 -9.47
CA THR A 37 9.60 -0.09 -10.70
C THR A 37 8.54 -0.62 -11.69
N PRO A 38 8.88 -0.99 -12.93
CA PRO A 38 7.88 -1.44 -13.91
C PRO A 38 6.96 -2.58 -13.44
N ASN A 39 7.48 -3.52 -12.63
CA ASN A 39 6.76 -4.72 -12.22
C ASN A 39 6.75 -4.93 -10.69
N LEU A 40 7.19 -3.95 -9.92
CA LEU A 40 7.30 -4.09 -8.48
C LEU A 40 6.91 -2.78 -7.77
N ILE A 41 6.12 -2.90 -6.73
CA ILE A 41 5.87 -1.83 -5.76
C ILE A 41 6.70 -2.14 -4.52
N VAL A 42 7.67 -1.29 -4.21
CA VAL A 42 8.50 -1.41 -3.00
C VAL A 42 7.92 -0.54 -1.90
N VAL A 43 7.59 -1.15 -0.78
CA VAL A 43 7.06 -0.47 0.41
C VAL A 43 8.17 -0.37 1.44
N THR A 44 8.62 0.84 1.71
CA THR A 44 9.68 1.11 2.69
C THR A 44 9.13 1.54 4.04
N ARG A 45 7.95 2.15 4.07
CA ARG A 45 7.32 2.66 5.31
C ARG A 45 5.82 2.47 5.29
N THR A 46 5.24 2.22 6.45
CA THR A 46 3.79 2.28 6.69
C THR A 46 3.47 3.45 7.62
N VAL A 47 2.36 4.10 7.39
CA VAL A 47 1.92 5.25 8.19
C VAL A 47 0.45 5.07 8.55
N THR A 48 0.17 4.96 9.83
CA THR A 48 -1.20 4.78 10.33
C THR A 48 -1.98 6.07 10.24
N VAL A 49 -3.19 5.98 9.71
CA VAL A 49 -4.15 7.08 9.61
C VAL A 49 -5.37 6.71 10.46
N ALA A 50 -5.44 7.25 11.65
CA ALA A 50 -6.51 6.92 12.58
C ALA A 50 -7.89 7.31 12.01
N ASP A 51 -8.85 6.40 12.13
CA ASP A 51 -10.26 6.70 11.90
C ASP A 51 -11.01 6.61 13.24
N PRO A 52 -11.44 7.76 13.82
CA PRO A 52 -12.17 7.76 15.08
C PRO A 52 -13.51 7.01 15.03
N HIS A 53 -14.01 6.74 13.83
CA HIS A 53 -15.27 6.02 13.60
C HIS A 53 -15.07 4.59 13.10
N SER A 54 -13.83 4.08 13.14
CA SER A 54 -13.57 2.69 12.77
C SER A 54 -14.34 1.71 13.67
N SER A 55 -14.75 0.60 13.08
CA SER A 55 -15.50 -0.46 13.75
C SER A 55 -14.88 -1.82 13.41
N ARG A 56 -15.53 -2.91 13.84
CA ARG A 56 -15.17 -4.27 13.43
C ARG A 56 -15.46 -4.57 11.96
N HIS A 57 -16.13 -3.67 11.24
CA HIS A 57 -16.65 -3.92 9.90
C HIS A 57 -16.35 -2.78 8.93
N GLY A 58 -15.45 -1.87 9.29
CA GLY A 58 -15.08 -0.80 8.40
C GLY A 58 -14.08 0.20 8.96
N TYR A 59 -13.17 0.55 8.09
CA TYR A 59 -12.20 1.62 8.23
C TYR A 59 -12.32 2.57 7.05
N LEU A 60 -12.37 3.88 7.30
CA LEU A 60 -12.45 4.90 6.27
C LEU A 60 -11.26 5.85 6.37
N ARG A 61 -10.35 5.76 5.40
CA ARG A 61 -9.23 6.69 5.30
C ARG A 61 -9.70 8.08 4.83
N ARG A 62 -9.59 9.07 5.71
CA ARG A 62 -9.92 10.46 5.37
C ARG A 62 -8.77 11.11 4.61
N HIS A 63 -9.04 11.60 3.40
CA HIS A 63 -8.03 12.14 2.48
C HIS A 63 -7.13 13.23 3.10
N ARG A 64 -7.72 14.20 3.80
CA ARG A 64 -6.95 15.29 4.44
C ARG A 64 -6.00 14.79 5.54
N GLN A 65 -6.44 13.83 6.35
CA GLN A 65 -5.60 13.22 7.38
C GLN A 65 -4.47 12.41 6.76
N ALA A 66 -4.76 11.66 5.69
CA ALA A 66 -3.75 10.92 4.96
C ALA A 66 -2.67 11.82 4.36
N GLN A 67 -3.03 12.96 3.79
CA GLN A 67 -2.04 13.92 3.27
C GLN A 67 -1.13 14.48 4.36
N ALA A 68 -1.68 14.88 5.50
CA ALA A 68 -0.90 15.37 6.63
C ALA A 68 0.03 14.28 7.19
N ARG A 69 -0.48 13.07 7.36
CA ARG A 69 0.30 11.92 7.82
C ARG A 69 1.37 11.48 6.82
N MET A 70 1.09 11.58 5.54
CA MET A 70 2.07 11.30 4.48
C MET A 70 3.28 12.26 4.57
N ALA A 71 3.05 13.54 4.78
CA ALA A 71 4.12 14.52 4.93
C ALA A 71 5.01 14.20 6.14
N ILE A 72 4.39 13.84 7.28
CA ILE A 72 5.12 13.43 8.49
C ILE A 72 5.86 12.11 8.26
N GLY A 73 5.19 11.11 7.70
CA GLY A 73 5.76 9.77 7.49
C GLY A 73 6.88 9.72 6.46
N ARG A 74 6.89 10.65 5.49
CA ARG A 74 8.03 10.80 4.59
C ARG A 74 9.28 11.27 5.34
N GLY A 75 9.14 12.21 6.28
CA GLY A 75 10.28 12.77 6.99
C GLY A 75 11.37 13.22 6.04
N ASP A 76 12.57 12.68 6.22
CA ASP A 76 13.77 12.91 5.44
C ASP A 76 13.98 11.93 4.28
N ALA A 77 12.96 11.14 3.93
CA ALA A 77 13.05 10.19 2.82
C ALA A 77 13.38 10.89 1.49
N PRO A 78 14.14 10.22 0.60
CA PRO A 78 14.46 10.76 -0.72
C PRO A 78 13.21 11.14 -1.53
N PRO A 79 13.31 12.08 -2.49
CA PRO A 79 12.18 12.53 -3.31
C PRO A 79 11.46 11.42 -4.07
N VAL A 80 12.15 10.34 -4.41
CA VAL A 80 11.58 9.16 -5.09
C VAL A 80 10.57 8.43 -4.22
N VAL A 81 10.67 8.52 -2.90
CA VAL A 81 9.74 7.91 -1.95
C VAL A 81 8.46 8.73 -1.86
N GLY A 82 7.36 8.08 -2.17
CA GLY A 82 6.04 8.70 -2.14
C GLY A 82 4.93 7.69 -1.84
N TYR A 83 3.70 8.10 -2.03
CA TYR A 83 2.53 7.23 -1.87
C TYR A 83 2.56 6.10 -2.90
N VAL A 84 2.48 4.86 -2.42
CA VAL A 84 2.43 3.66 -3.28
C VAL A 84 1.17 2.82 -3.06
N GLY A 85 0.41 3.06 -1.99
CA GLY A 85 -0.78 2.28 -1.71
C GLY A 85 -1.38 2.51 -0.32
N GLU A 86 -2.22 1.56 0.08
CA GLU A 86 -2.91 1.56 1.36
C GLU A 86 -2.76 0.21 2.06
N TRP A 87 -2.94 0.21 3.37
CA TRP A 87 -3.05 -0.99 4.17
C TRP A 87 -4.19 -0.86 5.17
N HIS A 88 -4.78 -1.99 5.57
CA HIS A 88 -5.69 -2.05 6.71
C HIS A 88 -5.75 -3.46 7.29
N THR A 89 -6.36 -3.56 8.47
CA THR A 89 -6.56 -4.83 9.17
C THR A 89 -7.98 -5.33 8.99
N HIS A 90 -8.13 -6.65 8.94
CA HIS A 90 -9.42 -7.32 9.12
C HIS A 90 -9.42 -8.07 10.46
N PRO A 91 -10.41 -7.88 11.32
CA PRO A 91 -10.52 -8.59 12.60
C PRO A 91 -11.04 -10.02 12.45
N ALA A 92 -10.93 -10.59 11.28
CA ALA A 92 -11.22 -11.98 10.93
C ALA A 92 -10.22 -12.44 9.86
N ASP A 93 -10.04 -13.75 9.74
CA ASP A 93 -9.17 -14.32 8.70
C ASP A 93 -9.88 -14.30 7.33
N VAL A 94 -9.97 -13.10 6.77
CA VAL A 94 -10.57 -12.85 5.45
C VAL A 94 -9.75 -11.85 4.66
N GLY A 95 -9.59 -12.13 3.38
CA GLY A 95 -8.92 -11.22 2.44
C GLY A 95 -9.76 -9.97 2.11
N PRO A 96 -9.25 -9.12 1.18
CA PRO A 96 -9.91 -7.87 0.79
C PRO A 96 -11.34 -8.07 0.31
N SER A 97 -12.24 -7.25 0.82
CA SER A 97 -13.66 -7.25 0.45
C SER A 97 -13.89 -6.63 -0.95
N ARG A 98 -15.09 -6.82 -1.49
CA ARG A 98 -15.48 -6.13 -2.74
C ARG A 98 -15.44 -4.61 -2.61
N THR A 99 -15.69 -4.08 -1.43
CA THR A 99 -15.62 -2.64 -1.13
C THR A 99 -14.18 -2.15 -1.21
N ASP A 100 -13.23 -2.89 -0.64
CA ASP A 100 -11.80 -2.58 -0.69
C ASP A 100 -11.28 -2.57 -2.12
N LEU A 101 -11.66 -3.58 -2.91
CA LEU A 101 -11.25 -3.66 -4.32
C LEU A 101 -11.82 -2.51 -5.16
N ARG A 102 -13.05 -2.06 -4.89
CA ARG A 102 -13.66 -0.89 -5.56
C ARG A 102 -12.95 0.40 -5.15
N ALA A 103 -12.63 0.57 -3.86
CA ALA A 103 -11.88 1.71 -3.36
C ALA A 103 -10.48 1.77 -3.98
N LEU A 104 -9.77 0.65 -4.01
CA LEU A 104 -8.45 0.52 -4.64
C LEU A 104 -8.49 0.90 -6.13
N ALA A 105 -9.48 0.41 -6.88
CA ALA A 105 -9.65 0.75 -8.28
C ALA A 105 -9.96 2.26 -8.49
N ALA A 106 -10.73 2.86 -7.60
CA ALA A 106 -11.01 4.30 -7.66
C ALA A 106 -9.75 5.14 -7.42
N ILE A 107 -8.92 4.74 -6.46
CA ILE A 107 -7.64 5.40 -6.18
C ILE A 107 -6.69 5.28 -7.38
N ALA A 108 -6.56 4.10 -7.97
CA ALA A 108 -5.70 3.88 -9.13
C ALA A 108 -6.09 4.76 -10.34
N ARG A 109 -7.41 5.03 -10.52
CA ARG A 109 -7.88 5.98 -11.55
C ARG A 109 -7.41 7.40 -11.29
N LEU A 110 -7.39 7.83 -10.01
CA LEU A 110 -6.96 9.18 -9.63
C LEU A 110 -5.45 9.34 -9.71
N VAL A 111 -4.70 8.35 -9.21
CA VAL A 111 -3.24 8.41 -9.12
C VAL A 111 -2.58 8.15 -10.48
N GLN A 112 -3.25 7.45 -11.39
CA GLN A 112 -2.78 7.08 -12.73
C GLN A 112 -1.47 6.26 -12.72
N ARG A 113 -1.22 5.52 -11.65
CA ARG A 113 -0.07 4.65 -11.44
C ARG A 113 -0.54 3.38 -10.72
N PRO A 114 0.21 2.27 -10.78
CA PRO A 114 -0.09 1.09 -9.97
C PRO A 114 -0.21 1.45 -8.49
N VAL A 115 -1.25 0.93 -7.83
CA VAL A 115 -1.51 1.16 -6.40
C VAL A 115 -1.65 -0.16 -5.69
N ALA A 116 -0.91 -0.34 -4.61
CA ALA A 116 -0.98 -1.53 -3.77
C ALA A 116 -2.07 -1.40 -2.69
N LEU A 117 -2.63 -2.54 -2.32
CA LEU A 117 -3.40 -2.74 -1.10
C LEU A 117 -2.82 -3.94 -0.36
N ILE A 118 -2.52 -3.75 0.92
CA ILE A 118 -2.15 -4.83 1.85
C ILE A 118 -3.23 -4.93 2.92
N VAL A 119 -3.81 -6.12 3.06
CA VAL A 119 -4.74 -6.44 4.15
C VAL A 119 -4.07 -7.42 5.09
N LEU A 120 -3.99 -7.05 6.37
CA LEU A 120 -3.49 -7.89 7.45
C LEU A 120 -4.70 -8.54 8.13
N ALA A 121 -4.73 -9.86 8.14
CA ALA A 121 -5.84 -10.65 8.67
C ALA A 121 -5.34 -11.68 9.68
N ASP A 122 -6.26 -12.44 10.26
CA ASP A 122 -6.02 -13.44 11.28
C ASP A 122 -5.48 -12.87 12.60
N PRO A 123 -6.33 -12.18 13.37
CA PRO A 123 -5.94 -11.65 14.68
C PRO A 123 -5.59 -12.71 15.71
N ALA A 124 -6.05 -13.95 15.54
CA ALA A 124 -5.72 -15.07 16.43
C ALA A 124 -4.23 -15.45 16.32
N GLU A 125 -3.65 -15.27 15.14
CA GLU A 125 -2.24 -15.54 14.84
C GLU A 125 -1.42 -14.24 14.71
N GLY A 126 -1.85 -13.14 15.34
CA GLY A 126 -1.13 -11.88 15.37
C GLY A 126 -1.11 -11.13 14.03
N LEU A 127 -2.20 -11.18 13.26
CA LEU A 127 -2.32 -10.57 11.93
C LEU A 127 -1.28 -11.11 10.92
N SER A 128 -1.01 -12.41 11.00
CA SER A 128 0.02 -13.08 10.21
C SER A 128 -0.35 -13.30 8.75
N HIS A 129 -1.64 -13.29 8.40
CA HIS A 129 -2.09 -13.45 7.03
C HIS A 129 -2.04 -12.13 6.27
N VAL A 130 -1.15 -12.06 5.28
CA VAL A 130 -0.90 -10.87 4.48
C VAL A 130 -1.47 -11.06 3.07
N HIS A 131 -2.53 -10.31 2.74
CA HIS A 131 -3.15 -10.34 1.43
C HIS A 131 -2.74 -9.13 0.61
N GLY A 132 -2.14 -9.36 -0.56
CA GLY A 132 -1.76 -8.31 -1.50
C GLY A 132 -2.73 -8.16 -2.67
N ARG A 133 -2.99 -6.94 -3.08
CA ARG A 133 -3.68 -6.59 -4.34
C ARG A 133 -2.97 -5.42 -4.99
N VAL A 134 -2.96 -5.41 -6.32
CA VAL A 134 -2.47 -4.27 -7.09
C VAL A 134 -3.52 -3.86 -8.10
N ALA A 135 -3.88 -2.58 -8.09
CA ALA A 135 -4.72 -1.98 -9.12
C ALA A 135 -3.86 -1.26 -10.15
N ILE A 136 -4.07 -1.58 -11.42
CA ILE A 136 -3.33 -1.05 -12.56
C ILE A 136 -4.32 -0.49 -13.57
N ARG A 137 -4.13 0.77 -13.95
CA ARG A 137 -4.84 1.35 -15.08
C ARG A 137 -4.35 0.71 -16.38
N GLN A 138 -5.28 0.27 -17.21
CA GLN A 138 -4.96 -0.28 -18.52
C GLN A 138 -5.03 0.84 -19.56
N ASP A 139 -3.93 1.06 -20.26
CA ASP A 139 -3.92 1.95 -21.42
C ASP A 139 -4.41 1.19 -22.63
N ILE A 140 -5.70 1.34 -22.96
CA ILE A 140 -6.32 0.74 -24.12
C ILE A 140 -6.38 1.79 -25.24
N TRP A 141 -5.83 1.46 -26.38
CA TRP A 141 -5.95 2.29 -27.59
C TRP A 141 -7.16 1.84 -28.45
N PRO A 142 -7.97 2.76 -28.98
CA PRO A 142 -7.93 4.19 -28.80
C PRO A 142 -8.33 4.59 -27.38
N VAL A 143 -7.70 5.65 -26.86
CA VAL A 143 -7.97 6.15 -25.52
C VAL A 143 -9.44 6.47 -25.39
N SER A 144 -10.20 5.61 -24.73
CA SER A 144 -11.58 5.89 -24.36
C SER A 144 -11.58 6.76 -23.09
N ALA A 145 -12.61 7.57 -22.90
CA ALA A 145 -12.75 8.42 -21.72
C ALA A 145 -12.74 7.64 -20.38
N ILE A 146 -12.81 6.31 -20.44
CA ILE A 146 -12.82 5.42 -19.30
C ILE A 146 -11.77 4.33 -19.54
N ASN A 147 -10.52 4.58 -19.13
CA ASN A 147 -9.53 3.51 -19.09
C ASN A 147 -9.88 2.56 -17.95
N PRO A 148 -10.11 1.27 -18.25
CA PRO A 148 -10.44 0.30 -17.21
C PRO A 148 -9.26 0.12 -16.25
N VAL A 149 -9.59 -0.11 -14.99
CA VAL A 149 -8.62 -0.51 -13.96
C VAL A 149 -8.81 -1.98 -13.70
N ARG A 150 -7.73 -2.73 -13.85
CA ARG A 150 -7.64 -4.12 -13.44
C ARG A 150 -7.12 -4.17 -12.00
N VAL A 151 -7.72 -5.04 -11.19
CA VAL A 151 -7.27 -5.33 -9.83
C VAL A 151 -6.87 -6.79 -9.78
N ASP A 152 -5.60 -7.03 -9.57
CA ASP A 152 -5.05 -8.38 -9.52
C ASP A 152 -4.64 -8.76 -8.10
N GLU A 153 -4.62 -10.05 -7.84
CA GLU A 153 -3.89 -10.60 -6.71
C GLU A 153 -2.40 -10.36 -6.90
N ALA A 154 -1.71 -9.96 -5.84
CA ALA A 154 -0.29 -9.70 -5.88
C ALA A 154 0.43 -10.47 -4.79
N GLU A 155 1.53 -11.10 -5.14
CA GLU A 155 2.44 -11.67 -4.17
C GLU A 155 3.04 -10.55 -3.31
N VAL A 156 3.09 -10.78 -2.00
CA VAL A 156 3.75 -9.89 -1.04
C VAL A 156 5.01 -10.59 -0.54
N ALA A 157 6.14 -10.17 -1.07
CA ALA A 157 7.45 -10.62 -0.59
C ALA A 157 7.93 -9.69 0.52
N ILE A 158 8.62 -10.25 1.52
CA ILE A 158 9.18 -9.49 2.64
C ILE A 158 10.69 -9.48 2.48
N THR A 159 11.31 -8.30 2.63
CA THR A 159 12.77 -8.17 2.64
C THR A 159 13.29 -7.75 4.00
N GLU A 160 14.43 -8.28 4.35
CA GLU A 160 15.20 -7.89 5.55
C GLU A 160 16.13 -6.68 5.28
N ASP A 161 16.14 -6.18 4.04
CA ASP A 161 16.90 -4.98 3.69
C ASP A 161 16.43 -3.78 4.50
N THR A 162 17.36 -2.97 4.92
CA THR A 162 17.03 -1.76 5.67
C THR A 162 16.31 -0.74 4.79
N VAL A 163 15.45 0.06 5.39
CA VAL A 163 14.78 1.16 4.69
C VAL A 163 15.79 2.06 3.98
N ALA A 164 16.91 2.38 4.64
CA ALA A 164 17.96 3.21 4.05
C ALA A 164 18.59 2.57 2.79
N SER A 165 18.82 1.26 2.79
CA SER A 165 19.35 0.53 1.63
C SER A 165 18.39 0.58 0.45
N LEU A 166 17.12 0.28 0.69
CA LEU A 166 16.07 0.30 -0.35
C LEU A 166 15.88 1.71 -0.94
N GLU A 167 15.89 2.74 -0.10
CA GLU A 167 15.73 4.12 -0.53
C GLU A 167 16.96 4.65 -1.28
N ALA A 168 18.17 4.19 -0.93
CA ALA A 168 19.41 4.48 -1.67
C ALA A 168 19.40 3.84 -3.06
N GLU A 169 18.95 2.59 -3.18
CA GLU A 169 18.80 1.90 -4.46
C GLU A 169 17.80 2.64 -5.36
N ALA A 170 16.65 3.04 -4.82
CA ALA A 170 15.65 3.81 -5.55
C ALA A 170 16.19 5.13 -6.09
N THR A 171 17.02 5.81 -5.31
CA THR A 171 17.67 7.07 -5.73
C THR A 171 18.65 6.84 -6.88
N ALA A 172 19.42 5.76 -6.83
CA ALA A 172 20.35 5.40 -7.89
C ALA A 172 19.64 5.08 -9.21
N LEU A 173 18.49 4.40 -9.16
CA LEU A 173 17.68 4.09 -10.35
C LEU A 173 17.16 5.37 -11.03
N THR A 174 16.72 6.38 -10.27
CA THR A 174 16.19 7.62 -10.82
C THR A 174 17.26 8.53 -11.44
N THR A 175 18.49 8.48 -10.94
CA THR A 175 19.61 9.26 -11.51
C THR A 175 20.09 8.70 -12.86
N TRP A 176 20.01 7.39 -13.05
CA TRP A 176 20.37 6.74 -14.32
C TRP A 176 19.41 7.09 -15.46
N GLU A 177 18.09 7.18 -15.21
CA GLU A 177 17.09 7.53 -16.24
C GLU A 177 17.17 9.00 -16.68
N SER A 178 17.89 9.84 -15.93
CA SER A 178 18.03 11.28 -16.19
C SER A 178 19.33 11.65 -16.87
N SER A 179 20.21 10.67 -17.18
CA SER A 179 21.54 10.83 -17.82
C SER A 179 21.53 10.28 -19.24
#